data_953907b3281e9db20d46adbbf6a24c04
#
_entry.id   953907b3281e9db20d46adbbf6a24c04
#
_cell.length_a   1.000
_cell.length_b   1.000
_cell.length_c   1.000
_cell.angle_alpha   90.00
_cell.angle_beta   90.00
_cell.angle_gamma   90.00
#
_symmetry.space_group_name_H-M   'P 1'
#
loop_
_entity.id
_entity.type
_entity.pdbx_description
1 polymer ?
#
loop_
_entity_poly.entity_id
_entity_poly.type
_entity_poly.pdbx_seq_one_letter_code
_entity_poly.pdbx_strand_id
1 'polypeptide(L)'
;MAMSNHIEQVRERPEAAVSQGILLPTLHELGWPVFDTNVVVPEFSVQGGRVDFALCNPPRRPLIFIEVKRVGISEGADRQLFEYAFHSGVPMAVLTDGQEWSFYLPGEQGRYDERRVYKLDLLEREIEEAVSRLERYLQYERVCSGEALKSARADYQNVARDREIEATLPRAWASLLEAPDSLLLE
;
A
#
# COMPACT_ATOMS: atom_id res chain seq x y z
N MET A 1 19.27 10.82 -5.32
CA MET A 1 20.59 10.17 -5.35
C MET A 1 20.94 9.44 -4.05
N ALA A 2 20.81 10.03 -2.85
CA ALA A 2 21.17 9.33 -1.60
C ALA A 2 20.30 8.09 -1.31
N MET A 3 19.00 8.14 -1.57
CA MET A 3 18.06 7.04 -1.31
C MET A 3 18.27 5.84 -2.24
N SER A 4 18.54 6.07 -3.54
CA SER A 4 18.83 4.99 -4.49
C SER A 4 20.09 4.21 -4.14
N ASN A 5 21.17 4.91 -3.74
CA ASN A 5 22.41 4.24 -3.32
C ASN A 5 22.21 3.43 -2.03
N HIS A 6 21.32 3.87 -1.14
CA HIS A 6 21.03 3.18 0.11
C HIS A 6 20.25 1.88 -0.14
N ILE A 7 19.29 1.89 -1.07
CA ILE A 7 18.51 0.73 -1.49
C ILE A 7 19.41 -0.34 -2.12
N GLU A 8 20.35 0.03 -3.00
CA GLU A 8 21.29 -0.92 -3.60
C GLU A 8 22.19 -1.62 -2.56
N GLN A 9 22.61 -0.91 -1.52
CA GLN A 9 23.41 -1.49 -0.45
C GLN A 9 22.64 -2.46 0.46
N VAL A 10 21.29 -2.38 0.47
CA VAL A 10 20.43 -3.21 1.33
C VAL A 10 19.92 -4.47 0.62
N ARG A 11 20.09 -4.57 -0.69
CA ARG A 11 19.55 -5.65 -1.54
C ARG A 11 19.88 -7.08 -1.08
N GLU A 12 21.02 -7.28 -0.45
CA GLU A 12 21.46 -8.59 0.07
C GLU A 12 21.26 -8.77 1.59
N ARG A 13 20.59 -7.80 2.24
CA ARG A 13 20.49 -7.78 3.69
C ARG A 13 19.18 -8.42 4.20
N PRO A 14 19.18 -8.93 5.46
CA PRO A 14 17.97 -9.47 6.07
C PRO A 14 16.88 -8.41 6.27
N GLU A 15 15.62 -8.83 6.43
CA GLU A 15 14.43 -7.98 6.64
C GLU A 15 14.64 -6.91 7.73
N ALA A 16 15.39 -7.25 8.80
CA ALA A 16 15.75 -6.30 9.84
C ALA A 16 16.57 -5.10 9.32
N ALA A 17 17.39 -5.28 8.29
CA ALA A 17 18.16 -4.19 7.70
C ALA A 17 17.27 -3.27 6.82
N VAL A 18 16.26 -3.84 6.16
CA VAL A 18 15.23 -3.06 5.44
C VAL A 18 14.42 -2.24 6.44
N SER A 19 13.99 -2.86 7.54
CA SER A 19 13.22 -2.18 8.59
C SER A 19 13.99 -1.00 9.19
N GLN A 20 15.27 -1.21 9.58
CA GLN A 20 16.08 -0.19 10.25
C GLN A 20 16.66 0.84 9.26
N GLY A 21 17.04 0.40 8.07
CA GLY A 21 17.76 1.23 7.11
C GLY A 21 16.86 2.00 6.15
N ILE A 22 15.63 1.57 5.95
CA ILE A 22 14.70 2.18 5.00
C ILE A 22 13.37 2.53 5.64
N LEU A 23 12.64 1.54 6.20
CA LEU A 23 11.29 1.77 6.69
C LEU A 23 11.24 2.83 7.82
N LEU A 24 11.97 2.62 8.91
CA LEU A 24 11.94 3.53 10.06
C LEU A 24 12.43 4.94 9.71
N PRO A 25 13.53 5.15 8.95
CA PRO A 25 13.90 6.47 8.46
C PRO A 25 12.81 7.12 7.60
N THR A 26 12.19 6.37 6.69
CA THR A 26 11.08 6.90 5.87
C THR A 26 9.88 7.30 6.72
N LEU A 27 9.48 6.49 7.70
CA LEU A 27 8.41 6.84 8.64
C LEU A 27 8.75 8.07 9.47
N HIS A 28 10.01 8.21 9.90
CA HIS A 28 10.47 9.40 10.63
C HIS A 28 10.31 10.67 9.78
N GLU A 29 10.75 10.66 8.52
CA GLU A 29 10.60 11.79 7.59
C GLU A 29 9.13 12.12 7.30
N LEU A 30 8.25 11.11 7.35
CA LEU A 30 6.79 11.27 7.23
C LEU A 30 6.11 11.72 8.53
N GLY A 31 6.88 12.06 9.57
CA GLY A 31 6.42 12.63 10.84
C GLY A 31 6.02 11.62 11.91
N TRP A 32 6.25 10.32 11.70
CA TRP A 32 5.94 9.32 12.72
C TRP A 32 6.94 9.38 13.88
N PRO A 33 6.46 9.30 15.14
CA PRO A 33 7.33 9.22 16.32
C PRO A 33 7.91 7.80 16.46
N VAL A 34 8.88 7.45 15.63
CA VAL A 34 9.45 6.09 15.49
C VAL A 34 10.09 5.53 16.76
N PHE A 35 10.38 6.41 17.74
CA PHE A 35 10.90 6.01 19.05
C PHE A 35 9.79 5.76 20.09
N ASP A 36 8.53 6.12 19.80
CA ASP A 36 7.39 5.77 20.64
C ASP A 36 6.80 4.42 20.20
N THR A 37 7.19 3.37 20.93
CA THR A 37 6.72 1.99 20.67
C THR A 37 5.24 1.74 20.99
N ASN A 38 4.48 2.76 21.39
CA ASN A 38 3.02 2.66 21.48
C ASN A 38 2.34 3.22 20.23
N VAL A 39 3.06 4.00 19.44
CA VAL A 39 2.58 4.62 18.18
C VAL A 39 3.13 3.87 16.96
N VAL A 40 4.44 3.67 16.90
CA VAL A 40 5.08 2.79 15.90
C VAL A 40 5.47 1.50 16.63
N VAL A 41 4.58 0.51 16.60
CA VAL A 41 4.71 -0.70 17.39
C VAL A 41 5.35 -1.81 16.58
N PRO A 42 6.60 -2.20 16.87
CA PRO A 42 7.22 -3.34 16.22
C PRO A 42 6.64 -4.66 16.74
N GLU A 43 6.70 -5.71 15.93
CA GLU A 43 6.26 -7.07 16.27
C GLU A 43 4.84 -7.09 16.90
N PHE A 44 3.92 -6.36 16.28
CA PHE A 44 2.56 -6.21 16.82
C PHE A 44 1.82 -7.55 16.80
N SER A 45 1.39 -8.01 17.97
CA SER A 45 0.69 -9.29 18.11
C SER A 45 -0.74 -9.20 17.61
N VAL A 46 -1.13 -10.14 16.76
CA VAL A 46 -2.49 -10.33 16.24
C VAL A 46 -2.96 -11.74 16.50
N GLN A 47 -4.25 -12.01 16.33
CA GLN A 47 -4.75 -13.38 16.47
C GLN A 47 -4.10 -14.28 15.40
N GLY A 48 -3.32 -15.24 15.82
CA GLY A 48 -2.65 -16.20 14.94
C GLY A 48 -1.23 -15.85 14.53
N GLY A 49 -0.67 -14.71 15.01
CA GLY A 49 0.72 -14.36 14.67
C GLY A 49 1.14 -12.94 15.06
N ARG A 50 1.97 -12.36 14.24
CA ARG A 50 2.47 -10.99 14.41
C ARG A 50 2.60 -10.33 13.04
N VAL A 51 2.53 -9.01 13.03
CA VAL A 51 2.94 -8.16 11.90
C VAL A 51 4.20 -7.40 12.29
N ASP A 52 5.07 -7.11 11.33
CA ASP A 52 6.36 -6.48 11.62
C ASP A 52 6.20 -5.11 12.27
N PHE A 53 5.25 -4.31 11.81
CA PHE A 53 4.92 -3.02 12.42
C PHE A 53 3.43 -2.72 12.37
N ALA A 54 2.94 -2.05 13.43
CA ALA A 54 1.64 -1.40 13.44
C ALA A 54 1.81 0.10 13.67
N LEU A 55 1.22 0.91 12.82
CA LEU A 55 1.11 2.35 12.98
C LEU A 55 -0.21 2.68 13.69
N CYS A 56 -0.12 3.25 14.88
CA CYS A 56 -1.24 3.40 15.80
C CYS A 56 -1.60 4.86 16.07
N ASN A 57 -2.90 5.15 16.08
CA ASN A 57 -3.45 6.38 16.64
C ASN A 57 -4.93 6.17 17.06
N PRO A 58 -5.31 6.40 18.34
CA PRO A 58 -4.42 6.68 19.47
C PRO A 58 -3.45 5.51 19.75
N PRO A 59 -2.49 5.67 20.67
CA PRO A 59 -1.51 4.64 21.01
C PRO A 59 -2.13 3.25 21.17
N ARG A 60 -1.50 2.23 20.57
CA ARG A 60 -1.92 0.83 20.50
C ARG A 60 -3.22 0.54 19.74
N ARG A 61 -3.82 1.52 19.09
CA ARG A 61 -4.93 1.31 18.15
C ARG A 61 -4.42 1.38 16.72
N PRO A 62 -4.25 0.24 16.04
CA PRO A 62 -3.63 0.20 14.72
C PRO A 62 -4.54 0.80 13.66
N LEU A 63 -3.95 1.64 12.81
CA LEU A 63 -4.55 2.20 11.60
C LEU A 63 -3.94 1.60 10.33
N ILE A 64 -2.67 1.20 10.41
CA ILE A 64 -1.95 0.59 9.31
C ILE A 64 -1.12 -0.58 9.85
N PHE A 65 -1.16 -1.72 9.18
CA PHE A 65 -0.18 -2.79 9.35
C PHE A 65 0.87 -2.72 8.24
N ILE A 66 2.13 -2.95 8.61
CA ILE A 66 3.24 -2.99 7.66
C ILE A 66 3.96 -4.34 7.84
N GLU A 67 4.15 -5.03 6.72
CA GLU A 67 4.97 -6.22 6.61
C GLU A 67 6.20 -5.89 5.76
N VAL A 68 7.38 -6.28 6.24
CA VAL A 68 8.67 -6.02 5.59
C VAL A 68 9.22 -7.33 5.04
N LYS A 69 9.70 -7.30 3.81
CA LYS A 69 10.32 -8.45 3.15
C LYS A 69 11.74 -8.11 2.71
N ARG A 70 12.48 -9.15 2.36
CA ARG A 70 13.76 -8.97 1.66
C ARG A 70 13.49 -8.42 0.27
N VAL A 71 14.39 -7.60 -0.22
CA VAL A 71 14.29 -7.03 -1.57
C VAL A 71 14.11 -8.15 -2.61
N GLY A 72 13.03 -8.06 -3.40
CA GLY A 72 12.70 -9.01 -4.45
C GLY A 72 11.95 -10.28 -4.00
N ILE A 73 11.53 -10.39 -2.73
CA ILE A 73 10.75 -11.53 -2.19
C ILE A 73 9.44 -11.01 -1.62
N SER A 74 8.43 -10.84 -2.46
CA SER A 74 7.10 -10.39 -2.04
C SER A 74 6.00 -11.46 -2.13
N GLU A 75 6.26 -12.60 -2.79
CA GLU A 75 5.24 -13.62 -3.03
C GLU A 75 4.79 -14.33 -1.75
N GLY A 76 3.48 -14.33 -1.50
CA GLY A 76 2.81 -15.07 -0.41
C GLY A 76 2.70 -14.36 0.93
N ALA A 77 3.50 -13.32 1.20
CA ALA A 77 3.44 -12.53 2.43
C ALA A 77 2.23 -11.59 2.49
N ASP A 78 1.77 -11.14 1.33
CA ASP A 78 0.62 -10.30 1.13
C ASP A 78 -0.67 -10.94 1.66
N ARG A 79 -0.86 -12.24 1.43
CA ARG A 79 -2.05 -12.96 1.89
C ARG A 79 -2.16 -12.99 3.41
N GLN A 80 -1.07 -13.29 4.12
CA GLN A 80 -1.06 -13.34 5.58
C GLN A 80 -1.29 -11.97 6.20
N LEU A 81 -0.60 -10.94 5.71
CA LEU A 81 -0.79 -9.56 6.13
C LEU A 81 -2.26 -9.13 5.95
N PHE A 82 -2.84 -9.53 4.83
CA PHE A 82 -4.21 -9.22 4.49
C PHE A 82 -5.22 -9.86 5.44
N GLU A 83 -5.03 -11.15 5.75
CA GLU A 83 -5.85 -11.88 6.72
C GLU A 83 -5.77 -11.23 8.10
N TYR A 84 -4.58 -10.87 8.56
CA TYR A 84 -4.39 -10.18 9.84
C TYR A 84 -5.08 -8.82 9.89
N ALA A 85 -4.92 -7.99 8.87
CA ALA A 85 -5.52 -6.67 8.81
C ALA A 85 -7.06 -6.76 8.76
N PHE A 86 -7.60 -7.68 7.96
CA PHE A 86 -9.04 -7.89 7.85
C PHE A 86 -9.66 -8.34 9.19
N HIS A 87 -9.09 -9.38 9.82
CA HIS A 87 -9.61 -9.89 11.10
C HIS A 87 -9.47 -8.88 12.26
N SER A 88 -8.44 -8.05 12.22
CA SER A 88 -8.21 -7.00 13.22
C SER A 88 -8.98 -5.71 12.95
N GLY A 89 -9.70 -5.62 11.80
CA GLY A 89 -10.42 -4.41 11.40
C GLY A 89 -9.51 -3.23 11.07
N VAL A 90 -8.24 -3.50 10.70
CA VAL A 90 -7.27 -2.47 10.32
C VAL A 90 -7.53 -2.04 8.89
N PRO A 91 -7.78 -0.74 8.66
CA PRO A 91 -8.28 -0.27 7.37
C PRO A 91 -7.26 -0.28 6.24
N MET A 92 -5.96 -0.20 6.56
CA MET A 92 -4.88 -0.15 5.56
C MET A 92 -3.79 -1.16 5.89
N ALA A 93 -3.18 -1.73 4.86
CA ALA A 93 -2.01 -2.59 4.99
C ALA A 93 -0.96 -2.21 3.95
N VAL A 94 0.31 -2.35 4.31
CA VAL A 94 1.46 -2.05 3.47
C VAL A 94 2.40 -3.22 3.47
N LEU A 95 2.77 -3.67 2.29
CA LEU A 95 3.85 -4.63 2.07
C LEU A 95 5.02 -3.90 1.43
N THR A 96 6.22 -4.03 2.00
CA THR A 96 7.41 -3.40 1.43
C THR A 96 8.64 -4.26 1.59
N ASP A 97 9.53 -4.18 0.61
CA ASP A 97 10.91 -4.68 0.68
C ASP A 97 11.94 -3.53 0.72
N GLY A 98 11.45 -2.31 0.97
CA GLY A 98 12.25 -1.08 0.99
C GLY A 98 12.39 -0.42 -0.37
N GLN A 99 12.40 -1.16 -1.47
CA GLN A 99 12.37 -0.65 -2.83
C GLN A 99 10.92 -0.51 -3.32
N GLU A 100 10.16 -1.60 -3.19
CA GLU A 100 8.76 -1.66 -3.59
C GLU A 100 7.84 -1.43 -2.39
N TRP A 101 6.77 -0.65 -2.57
CA TRP A 101 5.74 -0.37 -1.57
C TRP A 101 4.38 -0.64 -2.18
N SER A 102 3.68 -1.64 -1.68
CA SER A 102 2.33 -2.01 -2.09
C SER A 102 1.32 -1.64 -1.00
N PHE A 103 0.33 -0.81 -1.37
CA PHE A 103 -0.70 -0.30 -0.46
C PHE A 103 -2.02 -1.02 -0.70
N TYR A 104 -2.65 -1.50 0.37
CA TYR A 104 -3.88 -2.30 0.31
C TYR A 104 -4.97 -1.75 1.20
N LEU A 105 -6.22 -2.02 0.81
CA LEU A 105 -7.44 -1.79 1.61
C LEU A 105 -8.11 -3.13 1.92
N PRO A 106 -7.77 -3.80 3.04
CA PRO A 106 -8.25 -5.13 3.37
C PRO A 106 -9.79 -5.25 3.50
N GLY A 107 -10.45 -4.17 3.90
CA GLY A 107 -11.91 -4.12 4.08
C GLY A 107 -12.73 -3.89 2.81
N GLU A 108 -12.09 -3.58 1.67
CA GLU A 108 -12.81 -3.33 0.42
C GLU A 108 -13.19 -4.66 -0.28
N GLN A 109 -14.10 -4.60 -1.26
CA GLN A 109 -14.56 -5.78 -2.00
C GLN A 109 -13.53 -6.21 -3.06
N GLY A 110 -13.61 -7.48 -3.52
CA GLY A 110 -12.75 -8.00 -4.56
C GLY A 110 -11.71 -9.00 -4.02
N ARG A 111 -10.92 -9.56 -4.92
CA ARG A 111 -9.79 -10.44 -4.59
C ARG A 111 -8.70 -9.63 -3.89
N TYR A 112 -7.76 -10.31 -3.19
CA TYR A 112 -6.71 -9.61 -2.44
C TYR A 112 -5.83 -8.73 -3.35
N ASP A 113 -5.49 -9.22 -4.54
CA ASP A 113 -4.70 -8.49 -5.54
C ASP A 113 -5.45 -7.28 -6.13
N GLU A 114 -6.78 -7.38 -6.24
CA GLU A 114 -7.64 -6.28 -6.68
C GLU A 114 -7.79 -5.17 -5.65
N ARG A 115 -7.59 -5.47 -4.36
CA ARG A 115 -7.64 -4.50 -3.25
C ARG A 115 -6.35 -3.71 -3.06
N ARG A 116 -5.34 -3.94 -3.92
CA ARG A 116 -4.15 -3.09 -3.99
C ARG A 116 -4.51 -1.76 -4.65
N VAL A 117 -4.34 -0.68 -3.86
CA VAL A 117 -4.62 0.69 -4.28
C VAL A 117 -3.52 1.22 -5.19
N TYR A 118 -2.27 0.98 -4.78
CA TYR A 118 -1.10 1.51 -5.47
C TYR A 118 0.11 0.61 -5.23
N LYS A 119 0.97 0.54 -6.23
CA LYS A 119 2.28 -0.08 -6.18
C LYS A 119 3.31 0.97 -6.58
N LEU A 120 4.21 1.29 -5.68
CA LEU A 120 5.30 2.23 -5.85
C LEU A 120 6.62 1.47 -5.90
N ASP A 121 7.39 1.61 -6.97
CA ASP A 121 8.80 1.23 -7.03
C ASP A 121 9.64 2.51 -6.98
N LEU A 122 10.49 2.64 -5.95
CA LEU A 122 11.31 3.83 -5.72
C LEU A 122 12.44 4.00 -6.74
N LEU A 123 12.79 2.95 -7.50
CA LEU A 123 13.81 3.01 -8.53
C LEU A 123 13.24 3.34 -9.91
N GLU A 124 11.95 3.07 -10.14
CA GLU A 124 11.28 3.28 -11.43
C GLU A 124 10.57 4.64 -11.51
N ARG A 125 10.47 5.38 -10.40
CA ARG A 125 9.73 6.65 -10.31
C ARG A 125 10.66 7.82 -10.05
N GLU A 126 10.26 9.00 -10.53
CA GLU A 126 10.88 10.25 -10.14
C GLU A 126 10.72 10.49 -8.63
N ILE A 127 11.73 11.11 -8.02
CA ILE A 127 11.79 11.27 -6.55
C ILE A 127 10.57 12.04 -6.03
N GLU A 128 10.16 13.09 -6.71
CA GLU A 128 9.03 13.93 -6.34
C GLU A 128 7.70 13.15 -6.36
N GLU A 129 7.53 12.28 -7.35
CA GLU A 129 6.35 11.40 -7.42
C GLU A 129 6.38 10.39 -6.27
N ALA A 130 7.52 9.76 -6.03
CA ALA A 130 7.67 8.77 -4.96
C ALA A 130 7.37 9.40 -3.58
N VAL A 131 7.92 10.57 -3.28
CA VAL A 131 7.66 11.31 -2.05
C VAL A 131 6.17 11.66 -1.93
N SER A 132 5.58 12.23 -2.98
CA SER A 132 4.15 12.59 -2.99
C SER A 132 3.23 11.38 -2.72
N ARG A 133 3.58 10.18 -3.22
CA ARG A 133 2.81 8.96 -2.98
C ARG A 133 2.98 8.44 -1.55
N LEU A 134 4.19 8.47 -1.02
CA LEU A 134 4.44 8.09 0.38
C LEU A 134 3.73 9.06 1.35
N GLU A 135 3.80 10.37 1.12
CA GLU A 135 3.06 11.37 1.90
C GLU A 135 1.56 11.15 1.83
N ARG A 136 1.03 10.88 0.64
CA ARG A 136 -0.40 10.68 0.41
C ARG A 136 -1.01 9.59 1.29
N TYR A 137 -0.27 8.50 1.51
CA TYR A 137 -0.79 7.30 2.19
C TYR A 137 -0.20 7.08 3.58
N LEU A 138 1.00 7.63 3.87
CA LEU A 138 1.73 7.33 5.10
C LEU A 138 2.09 8.53 5.95
N GLN A 139 1.90 9.79 5.52
CA GLN A 139 2.20 10.94 6.36
C GLN A 139 1.38 10.89 7.65
N TYR A 140 2.04 11.08 8.81
CA TYR A 140 1.46 10.92 10.13
C TYR A 140 0.14 11.69 10.32
N GLU A 141 0.14 12.99 10.02
CA GLU A 141 -1.05 13.83 10.18
C GLU A 141 -2.22 13.38 9.30
N ARG A 142 -1.92 12.99 8.05
CA ARG A 142 -2.94 12.51 7.10
C ARG A 142 -3.53 11.16 7.51
N VAL A 143 -2.70 10.27 8.07
CA VAL A 143 -3.18 8.99 8.61
C VAL A 143 -4.03 9.21 9.84
N CYS A 144 -3.55 10.02 10.78
CA CYS A 144 -4.27 10.30 12.04
C CYS A 144 -5.58 11.06 11.83
N SER A 145 -5.66 11.95 10.84
CA SER A 145 -6.91 12.65 10.45
C SER A 145 -7.89 11.79 9.65
N GLY A 146 -7.45 10.63 9.14
CA GLY A 146 -8.21 9.77 8.23
C GLY A 146 -8.16 10.21 6.76
N GLU A 147 -7.44 11.27 6.43
CA GLU A 147 -7.31 11.78 5.07
C GLU A 147 -6.58 10.78 4.16
N ALA A 148 -5.54 10.10 4.68
CA ALA A 148 -4.82 9.07 3.94
C ALA A 148 -5.75 7.92 3.52
N LEU A 149 -6.59 7.42 4.44
CA LEU A 149 -7.58 6.38 4.15
C LEU A 149 -8.62 6.84 3.13
N LYS A 150 -9.11 8.08 3.25
CA LYS A 150 -10.04 8.67 2.27
C LYS A 150 -9.41 8.75 0.88
N SER A 151 -8.15 9.17 0.80
CA SER A 151 -7.40 9.24 -0.45
C SER A 151 -7.20 7.84 -1.06
N ALA A 152 -6.81 6.86 -0.25
CA ALA A 152 -6.62 5.48 -0.68
C ALA A 152 -7.93 4.88 -1.23
N ARG A 153 -9.08 5.13 -0.59
CA ARG A 153 -10.39 4.68 -1.07
C ARG A 153 -10.78 5.32 -2.40
N ALA A 154 -10.53 6.61 -2.55
CA ALA A 154 -10.81 7.31 -3.81
C ALA A 154 -9.95 6.75 -4.95
N ASP A 155 -8.66 6.50 -4.71
CA ASP A 155 -7.76 5.93 -5.70
C ASP A 155 -8.14 4.47 -6.04
N TYR A 156 -8.55 3.68 -5.04
CA TYR A 156 -9.07 2.33 -5.25
C TYR A 156 -10.32 2.33 -6.13
N GLN A 157 -11.28 3.22 -5.90
CA GLN A 157 -12.49 3.34 -6.71
C GLN A 157 -12.18 3.69 -8.16
N ASN A 158 -11.20 4.57 -8.40
CA ASN A 158 -10.74 4.91 -9.75
C ASN A 158 -10.14 3.69 -10.45
N VAL A 159 -9.24 2.96 -9.77
CA VAL A 159 -8.62 1.74 -10.32
C VAL A 159 -9.66 0.64 -10.58
N ALA A 160 -10.63 0.46 -9.68
CA ALA A 160 -11.72 -0.51 -9.86
C ALA A 160 -12.60 -0.15 -11.07
N ARG A 161 -12.90 1.13 -11.24
CA ARG A 161 -13.66 1.63 -12.39
C ARG A 161 -12.91 1.45 -13.71
N ASP A 162 -11.61 1.74 -13.73
CA ASP A 162 -10.80 1.55 -14.93
C ASP A 162 -10.75 0.07 -15.36
N ARG A 163 -10.59 -0.85 -14.39
CA ARG A 163 -10.66 -2.31 -14.64
C ARG A 163 -12.02 -2.74 -15.20
N GLU A 164 -13.10 -2.20 -14.66
CA GLU A 164 -14.47 -2.50 -15.14
C GLU A 164 -14.65 -2.02 -16.58
N ILE A 165 -14.17 -0.81 -16.90
CA ILE A 165 -14.18 -0.27 -18.27
C ILE A 165 -13.37 -1.18 -19.19
N GLU A 166 -12.13 -1.52 -18.84
CA GLU A 166 -11.28 -2.41 -19.64
C GLU A 166 -11.93 -3.79 -19.87
N ALA A 167 -12.57 -4.35 -18.87
CA ALA A 167 -13.25 -5.65 -18.98
C ALA A 167 -14.53 -5.61 -19.85
N THR A 168 -15.23 -4.48 -19.87
CA THR A 168 -16.52 -4.35 -20.56
C THR A 168 -16.38 -3.76 -21.97
N LEU A 169 -15.35 -2.95 -22.21
CA LEU A 169 -15.14 -2.24 -23.47
C LEU A 169 -15.13 -3.14 -24.72
N PRO A 170 -14.46 -4.32 -24.75
CA PRO A 170 -14.46 -5.19 -25.92
C PRO A 170 -15.86 -5.71 -26.28
N ARG A 171 -16.69 -6.03 -25.29
CA ARG A 171 -18.08 -6.50 -25.50
C ARG A 171 -18.99 -5.38 -25.98
N ALA A 172 -18.87 -4.19 -25.35
CA ALA A 172 -19.62 -3.02 -25.74
C ALA A 172 -19.28 -2.62 -27.18
N TRP A 173 -18.00 -2.66 -27.56
CA TRP A 173 -17.53 -2.38 -28.90
C TRP A 173 -18.06 -3.39 -29.93
N ALA A 174 -18.00 -4.69 -29.62
CA ALA A 174 -18.56 -5.74 -30.49
C ALA A 174 -20.07 -5.54 -30.71
N SER A 175 -20.81 -5.24 -29.65
CA SER A 175 -22.26 -4.96 -29.73
C SER A 175 -22.59 -3.75 -30.61
N LEU A 176 -21.79 -2.69 -30.53
CA LEU A 176 -21.96 -1.48 -31.38
C LEU A 176 -21.68 -1.78 -32.85
N LEU A 177 -20.75 -2.66 -33.17
CA LEU A 177 -20.44 -3.07 -34.53
C LEU A 177 -21.53 -4.00 -35.13
N GLU A 178 -22.15 -4.86 -34.31
CA GLU A 178 -23.21 -5.76 -34.74
C GLU A 178 -24.58 -5.06 -34.91
N ALA A 179 -24.87 -4.09 -34.04
CA ALA A 179 -26.10 -3.31 -34.07
C ALA A 179 -25.79 -1.84 -33.74
N PRO A 180 -25.27 -1.08 -34.71
CA PRO A 180 -24.95 0.34 -34.50
C PRO A 180 -26.25 1.12 -34.17
N ASP A 181 -26.17 1.92 -33.10
CA ASP A 181 -27.26 2.81 -32.71
C ASP A 181 -27.53 3.79 -33.85
N SER A 182 -28.80 4.05 -34.15
CA SER A 182 -29.23 4.97 -35.22
C SER A 182 -28.66 6.38 -35.07
N LEU A 183 -28.34 6.79 -33.84
CA LEU A 183 -27.66 8.07 -33.53
C LEU A 183 -26.20 8.13 -33.97
N LEU A 184 -25.56 6.99 -34.27
CA LEU A 184 -24.17 6.95 -34.76
C LEU A 184 -24.09 6.94 -36.30
N LEU A 185 -25.24 6.84 -36.99
CA LEU A 185 -25.33 6.75 -38.45
C LEU A 185 -25.79 8.07 -39.10
N GLU A 186 -26.09 9.11 -38.30
CA GLU A 186 -26.31 10.51 -38.73
C GLU A 186 -25.02 11.34 -38.62
#